data_edc681e97eb5833cdb3ea2f6d035346e
#
_entry.id   edc681e97eb5833cdb3ea2f6d035346e
#
_cell.length_a   1.000
_cell.length_b   1.000
_cell.length_c   1.000
_cell.angle_alpha   90.00
_cell.angle_beta   90.00
_cell.angle_gamma   90.00
#
_symmetry.space_group_name_H-M   'P 1'
#
loop_
_entity.id
_entity.type
_entity.pdbx_description
1 polymer ?
#
loop_
_entity_poly.entity_id
_entity_poly.type
_entity_poly.pdbx_seq_one_letter_code
_entity_poly.pdbx_strand_id
1 'polypeptide(L)'
;QTFKMFGDDRIILISDSMEATGMPDGEYALGGQKVIKKGHLATLTDGTIAGSATNLMDCVRVVVQKMRIPLESAVKCAAVNSAKSVGIYDQYGSITPGKIANLVLLKEDDLSTVQVILKGKTL
;
A
#
# COMPACT_ATOMS: atom_id res chain seq x y z
N GLN A 1 -1.71 17.96 2.03
CA GLN A 1 -0.79 18.98 2.58
C GLN A 1 0.63 18.44 2.72
N THR A 2 0.85 17.28 3.36
CA THR A 2 2.18 16.68 3.62
C THR A 2 3.02 16.56 2.34
N PHE A 3 2.44 16.06 1.25
CA PHE A 3 3.14 15.95 -0.03
C PHE A 3 3.59 17.31 -0.60
N LYS A 4 2.77 18.35 -0.45
CA LYS A 4 3.12 19.71 -0.89
C LYS A 4 4.26 20.33 -0.07
N MET A 5 4.38 19.94 1.21
CA MET A 5 5.41 20.45 2.11
C MET A 5 6.76 19.75 1.97
N PHE A 6 6.75 18.43 1.74
CA PHE A 6 7.96 17.60 1.82
C PHE A 6 8.40 16.99 0.48
N GLY A 7 7.57 17.12 -0.55
CA GLY A 7 7.82 16.44 -1.83
C GLY A 7 7.70 14.92 -1.70
N ASP A 8 8.09 14.21 -2.75
CA ASP A 8 8.02 12.75 -2.79
C ASP A 8 9.27 12.03 -2.25
N ASP A 9 10.38 12.75 -2.00
CA ASP A 9 11.62 12.16 -1.50
C ASP A 9 11.56 11.75 -0.02
N ARG A 10 10.70 12.38 0.76
CA ARG A 10 10.63 12.25 2.21
C ARG A 10 9.36 11.57 2.73
N ILE A 11 8.55 11.04 1.83
CA ILE A 11 7.29 10.39 2.18
C ILE A 11 7.39 8.89 1.92
N ILE A 12 6.90 8.10 2.87
CA ILE A 12 6.68 6.68 2.73
C ILE A 12 5.18 6.42 2.81
N LEU A 13 4.66 5.71 1.82
CA LEU A 13 3.27 5.28 1.82
C LEU A 13 3.17 3.92 2.52
N ILE A 14 2.28 3.83 3.49
CA ILE A 14 1.98 2.60 4.22
C ILE A 14 0.48 2.34 4.19
N SER A 15 0.08 1.09 4.32
CA SER A 15 -1.34 0.69 4.42
C SER A 15 -1.88 0.73 5.85
N ASP A 16 -1.00 0.57 6.85
CA ASP A 16 -1.37 0.41 8.25
C ASP A 16 -2.43 -0.69 8.45
N SER A 17 -2.26 -1.79 7.71
CA SER A 17 -3.23 -2.89 7.63
C SER A 17 -3.26 -3.71 8.90
N MET A 18 -4.47 -4.01 9.35
CA MET A 18 -4.69 -4.99 10.41
C MET A 18 -4.99 -6.41 9.84
N GLU A 19 -5.08 -7.41 10.72
CA GLU A 19 -5.28 -8.82 10.34
C GLU A 19 -6.54 -9.09 9.50
N ALA A 20 -7.57 -8.25 9.60
CA ALA A 20 -8.80 -8.38 8.82
C ALA A 20 -8.66 -7.91 7.36
N THR A 21 -7.50 -7.43 6.94
CA THR A 21 -7.26 -7.00 5.57
C THR A 21 -7.38 -8.18 4.61
N GLY A 22 -8.20 -8.01 3.55
CA GLY A 22 -8.48 -9.09 2.60
C GLY A 22 -9.54 -10.11 3.06
N MET A 23 -9.98 -10.04 4.31
CA MET A 23 -11.03 -10.91 4.85
C MET A 23 -12.43 -10.35 4.53
N PRO A 24 -13.51 -11.17 4.61
CA PRO A 24 -14.89 -10.68 4.50
C PRO A 24 -15.21 -9.60 5.54
N ASP A 25 -16.29 -8.84 5.32
CA ASP A 25 -16.84 -7.95 6.34
C ASP A 25 -17.31 -8.76 7.54
N GLY A 26 -17.03 -8.28 8.75
CA GLY A 26 -17.35 -9.03 9.96
C GLY A 26 -16.62 -8.54 11.20
N GLU A 27 -16.64 -9.38 12.22
CA GLU A 27 -16.02 -9.13 13.52
C GLU A 27 -14.64 -9.79 13.59
N TYR A 28 -13.67 -9.03 14.09
CA TYR A 28 -12.27 -9.44 14.25
C TYR A 28 -11.75 -8.94 15.61
N ALA A 29 -10.49 -9.23 15.92
CA ALA A 29 -9.83 -8.73 17.12
C ALA A 29 -8.60 -7.91 16.75
N LEU A 30 -8.28 -6.90 17.54
CA LEU A 30 -7.02 -6.16 17.46
C LEU A 30 -6.56 -5.86 18.88
N GLY A 31 -5.41 -6.44 19.29
CA GLY A 31 -4.89 -6.24 20.63
C GLY A 31 -5.84 -6.65 21.76
N GLY A 32 -6.70 -7.66 21.51
CA GLY A 32 -7.70 -8.13 22.48
C GLY A 32 -9.01 -7.32 22.46
N GLN A 33 -9.11 -6.30 21.63
CA GLN A 33 -10.35 -5.52 21.46
C GLN A 33 -11.14 -6.02 20.25
N LYS A 34 -12.48 -6.00 20.36
CA LYS A 34 -13.39 -6.34 19.27
C LYS A 34 -13.40 -5.22 18.23
N VAL A 35 -13.22 -5.61 16.99
CA VAL A 35 -13.18 -4.71 15.83
C VAL A 35 -14.23 -5.16 14.81
N ILE A 36 -14.92 -4.20 14.21
CA ILE A 36 -15.89 -4.41 13.14
C ILE A 36 -15.27 -3.90 11.84
N LYS A 37 -15.03 -4.82 10.89
CA LYS A 37 -14.58 -4.48 9.55
C LYS A 37 -15.76 -4.27 8.62
N LYS A 38 -15.76 -3.14 7.89
CA LYS A 38 -16.67 -2.86 6.77
C LYS A 38 -15.86 -2.26 5.61
N GLY A 39 -15.78 -2.99 4.49
CA GLY A 39 -14.99 -2.57 3.33
C GLY A 39 -13.52 -2.39 3.70
N HIS A 40 -12.99 -1.18 3.54
CA HIS A 40 -11.59 -0.84 3.81
C HIS A 40 -11.34 -0.24 5.20
N LEU A 41 -12.34 -0.18 6.05
CA LEU A 41 -12.27 0.42 7.38
C LEU A 41 -12.55 -0.61 8.46
N ALA A 42 -11.81 -0.52 9.54
CA ALA A 42 -12.03 -1.27 10.77
C ALA A 42 -12.22 -0.29 11.93
N THR A 43 -13.31 -0.49 12.70
CA THR A 43 -13.67 0.34 13.84
C THR A 43 -13.86 -0.48 15.10
N LEU A 44 -13.61 0.12 16.25
CA LEU A 44 -14.07 -0.41 17.53
C LEU A 44 -15.60 -0.38 17.61
N THR A 45 -16.16 -1.01 18.63
CA THR A 45 -17.62 -1.06 18.84
C THR A 45 -18.25 0.29 19.11
N ASP A 46 -17.47 1.26 19.58
CA ASP A 46 -17.88 2.66 19.80
C ASP A 46 -17.76 3.54 18.55
N GLY A 47 -17.31 2.98 17.41
CA GLY A 47 -17.13 3.69 16.14
C GLY A 47 -15.76 4.33 15.97
N THR A 48 -14.88 4.25 16.96
CA THR A 48 -13.49 4.75 16.83
C THR A 48 -12.74 3.94 15.77
N ILE A 49 -11.98 4.62 14.90
CA ILE A 49 -11.16 3.95 13.91
C ILE A 49 -10.09 3.11 14.62
N ALA A 50 -10.14 1.79 14.41
CA ALA A 50 -9.18 0.84 14.99
C ALA A 50 -7.98 0.60 14.08
N GLY A 51 -8.16 0.71 12.77
CA GLY A 51 -7.11 0.49 11.80
C GLY A 51 -7.60 0.45 10.35
N SER A 52 -6.69 0.22 9.44
CA SER A 52 -6.97 0.05 8.03
C SER A 52 -7.19 -1.44 7.69
N ALA A 53 -8.17 -1.71 6.83
CA ALA A 53 -8.35 -3.00 6.18
C ALA A 53 -8.02 -2.88 4.67
N THR A 54 -7.08 -2.00 4.32
CA THR A 54 -6.68 -1.64 2.95
C THR A 54 -5.30 -2.19 2.65
N ASN A 55 -5.09 -2.74 1.46
CA ASN A 55 -3.75 -3.11 1.00
C ASN A 55 -2.99 -1.89 0.44
N LEU A 56 -1.66 -2.02 0.30
CA LEU A 56 -0.82 -0.91 -0.17
C LEU A 56 -1.17 -0.46 -1.60
N MET A 57 -1.62 -1.37 -2.47
CA MET A 57 -1.98 -1.02 -3.84
C MET A 57 -3.25 -0.14 -3.88
N ASP A 58 -4.22 -0.38 -2.99
CA ASP A 58 -5.39 0.49 -2.84
C ASP A 58 -4.98 1.89 -2.34
N CYS A 59 -3.99 1.96 -1.44
CA CYS A 59 -3.42 3.25 -1.02
C CYS A 59 -2.79 4.00 -2.19
N VAL A 60 -2.03 3.31 -3.06
CA VAL A 60 -1.46 3.91 -4.29
C VAL A 60 -2.58 4.44 -5.20
N ARG A 61 -3.66 3.65 -5.41
CA ARG A 61 -4.82 4.11 -6.21
C ARG A 61 -5.46 5.37 -5.63
N VAL A 62 -5.67 5.43 -4.32
CA VAL A 62 -6.20 6.63 -3.65
C VAL A 62 -5.29 7.83 -3.85
N VAL A 63 -3.98 7.67 -3.68
CA VAL A 63 -2.99 8.74 -3.86
C VAL A 63 -3.04 9.29 -5.29
N VAL A 64 -3.09 8.43 -6.30
CA VAL A 64 -3.12 8.84 -7.71
C VAL A 64 -4.49 9.39 -8.10
N GLN A 65 -5.56 8.63 -7.85
CA GLN A 65 -6.89 8.93 -8.41
C GLN A 65 -7.65 9.99 -7.62
N LYS A 66 -7.51 10.00 -6.28
CA LYS A 66 -8.24 10.93 -5.41
C LYS A 66 -7.40 12.14 -5.00
N MET A 67 -6.14 11.94 -4.67
CA MET A 67 -5.24 13.02 -4.25
C MET A 67 -4.54 13.70 -5.42
N ARG A 68 -4.64 13.16 -6.66
CA ARG A 68 -4.06 13.70 -7.89
C ARG A 68 -2.54 13.85 -7.83
N ILE A 69 -1.87 12.95 -7.14
CA ILE A 69 -0.41 12.88 -7.11
C ILE A 69 0.05 12.04 -8.31
N PRO A 70 1.10 12.44 -9.04
CA PRO A 70 1.64 11.67 -10.15
C PRO A 70 1.95 10.23 -9.78
N LEU A 71 1.71 9.29 -10.71
CA LEU A 71 1.90 7.85 -10.45
C LEU A 71 3.34 7.53 -10.06
N GLU A 72 4.31 8.13 -10.74
CA GLU A 72 5.74 7.96 -10.42
C GLU A 72 6.07 8.37 -8.98
N SER A 73 5.50 9.48 -8.50
CA SER A 73 5.68 9.93 -7.12
C SER A 73 5.01 8.98 -6.12
N ALA A 74 3.80 8.50 -6.43
CA ALA A 74 3.09 7.53 -5.60
C ALA A 74 3.87 6.21 -5.48
N VAL A 75 4.39 5.70 -6.60
CA VAL A 75 5.23 4.47 -6.63
C VAL A 75 6.55 4.69 -5.90
N LYS A 76 7.19 5.85 -6.07
CA LYS A 76 8.40 6.21 -5.32
C LYS A 76 8.16 6.16 -3.80
N CYS A 77 7.06 6.75 -3.34
CA CYS A 77 6.69 6.74 -1.92
C CYS A 77 6.37 5.32 -1.42
N ALA A 78 5.74 4.48 -2.24
CA ALA A 78 5.34 3.12 -1.85
C ALA A 78 6.48 2.09 -1.91
N ALA A 79 7.42 2.23 -2.84
CA ALA A 79 8.45 1.23 -3.13
C ALA A 79 9.87 1.72 -2.86
N VAL A 80 10.31 2.79 -3.53
CA VAL A 80 11.70 3.27 -3.45
C VAL A 80 12.04 3.74 -2.04
N ASN A 81 11.23 4.65 -1.50
CA ASN A 81 11.49 5.23 -0.18
C ASN A 81 11.34 4.19 0.94
N SER A 82 10.36 3.30 0.81
CA SER A 82 10.19 2.19 1.76
C SER A 82 11.42 1.27 1.78
N ALA A 83 11.91 0.85 0.59
CA ALA A 83 13.09 0.00 0.49
C ALA A 83 14.35 0.68 1.04
N LYS A 84 14.51 1.99 0.80
CA LYS A 84 15.62 2.77 1.36
C LYS A 84 15.54 2.87 2.88
N SER A 85 14.35 3.09 3.43
CA SER A 85 14.18 3.28 4.88
C SER A 85 14.49 2.04 5.70
N VAL A 86 14.31 0.84 5.13
CA VAL A 86 14.63 -0.44 5.78
C VAL A 86 15.94 -1.07 5.28
N GLY A 87 16.71 -0.36 4.44
CA GLY A 87 18.05 -0.78 4.03
C GLY A 87 18.11 -1.92 3.01
N ILE A 88 17.06 -2.12 2.20
CA ILE A 88 17.00 -3.20 1.18
C ILE A 88 16.95 -2.67 -0.26
N TYR A 89 17.23 -1.40 -0.47
CA TYR A 89 17.10 -0.78 -1.79
C TYR A 89 18.08 -1.32 -2.83
N ASP A 90 19.18 -1.91 -2.42
CA ASP A 90 20.12 -2.63 -3.30
C ASP A 90 19.47 -3.82 -4.02
N GLN A 91 18.47 -4.46 -3.40
CA GLN A 91 17.79 -5.65 -3.93
C GLN A 91 16.37 -5.38 -4.42
N TYR A 92 15.67 -4.38 -3.87
CA TYR A 92 14.24 -4.11 -4.12
C TYR A 92 13.97 -2.62 -4.39
N GLY A 93 12.71 -2.29 -4.70
CA GLY A 93 12.22 -0.92 -4.74
C GLY A 93 12.38 -0.18 -6.06
N SER A 94 13.05 -0.77 -7.06
CA SER A 94 13.13 -0.22 -8.42
C SER A 94 13.31 -1.32 -9.46
N ILE A 95 12.91 -1.04 -10.70
CA ILE A 95 13.14 -1.91 -11.86
C ILE A 95 14.53 -1.56 -12.40
N THR A 96 15.55 -2.26 -11.89
CA THR A 96 16.95 -2.05 -12.24
C THR A 96 17.61 -3.41 -12.46
N PRO A 97 18.43 -3.60 -13.51
CA PRO A 97 19.16 -4.84 -13.73
C PRO A 97 19.95 -5.26 -12.49
N GLY A 98 19.87 -6.54 -12.13
CA GLY A 98 20.51 -7.11 -10.95
C GLY A 98 19.64 -7.13 -9.68
N LYS A 99 18.53 -6.40 -9.65
CA LYS A 99 17.58 -6.47 -8.53
C LYS A 99 16.60 -7.64 -8.67
N ILE A 100 16.00 -8.02 -7.54
CA ILE A 100 15.00 -9.08 -7.50
C ILE A 100 13.71 -8.62 -8.20
N ALA A 101 13.27 -9.39 -9.18
CA ALA A 101 12.10 -9.07 -10.00
C ALA A 101 10.78 -9.38 -9.27
N ASN A 102 10.42 -8.48 -8.36
CA ASN A 102 9.09 -8.41 -7.75
C ASN A 102 8.33 -7.26 -8.43
N LEU A 103 7.42 -7.60 -9.33
CA LEU A 103 6.76 -6.62 -10.21
C LEU A 103 5.25 -6.78 -10.13
N VAL A 104 4.54 -5.69 -10.31
CA VAL A 104 3.08 -5.67 -10.47
C VAL A 104 2.77 -4.96 -11.78
N LEU A 105 2.03 -5.64 -12.66
CA LEU A 105 1.50 -5.06 -13.88
C LEU A 105 0.10 -4.51 -13.60
N LEU A 106 -0.12 -3.27 -13.96
CA LEU A 106 -1.37 -2.58 -13.75
C LEU A 106 -1.98 -2.17 -15.08
N LYS A 107 -3.31 -2.08 -15.15
CA LYS A 107 -3.98 -1.36 -16.22
C LYS A 107 -3.70 0.13 -16.08
N GLU A 108 -3.56 0.82 -17.21
CA GLU A 108 -3.25 2.25 -17.22
C GLU A 108 -4.44 3.10 -16.77
N ASP A 109 -5.66 2.69 -17.14
CA ASP A 109 -6.90 3.46 -16.94
C ASP A 109 -7.35 3.51 -15.48
N ASP A 110 -7.31 2.37 -14.77
CA ASP A 110 -7.87 2.26 -13.42
C ASP A 110 -6.87 1.76 -12.36
N LEU A 111 -5.61 1.46 -12.76
CA LEU A 111 -4.57 0.86 -11.93
C LEU A 111 -4.98 -0.47 -11.32
N SER A 112 -5.91 -1.20 -11.94
CA SER A 112 -6.24 -2.56 -11.52
C SER A 112 -5.08 -3.50 -11.82
N THR A 113 -4.84 -4.46 -10.92
CA THR A 113 -3.76 -5.43 -11.06
C THR A 113 -4.08 -6.43 -12.17
N VAL A 114 -3.21 -6.51 -13.16
CA VAL A 114 -3.28 -7.49 -14.26
C VAL A 114 -2.52 -8.74 -13.89
N GLN A 115 -1.31 -8.56 -13.33
CA GLN A 115 -0.41 -9.67 -13.04
C GLN A 115 0.55 -9.30 -11.93
N VAL A 116 0.96 -10.29 -11.15
CA VAL A 116 2.03 -10.19 -10.16
C VAL A 116 3.16 -11.14 -10.55
N ILE A 117 4.38 -10.64 -10.49
CA ILE A 117 5.61 -11.40 -10.69
C ILE A 117 6.38 -11.40 -9.38
N LEU A 118 6.69 -12.58 -8.86
CA LEU A 118 7.45 -12.77 -7.63
C LEU A 118 8.75 -13.50 -7.93
N LYS A 119 9.88 -12.86 -7.66
CA LYS A 119 11.23 -13.39 -7.95
C LYS A 119 11.37 -13.88 -9.39
N GLY A 120 10.82 -13.11 -10.34
CA GLY A 120 10.84 -13.42 -11.76
C GLY A 120 9.83 -14.47 -12.24
N LYS A 121 8.97 -14.98 -11.37
CA LYS A 121 7.91 -15.96 -11.71
C LYS A 121 6.55 -15.30 -11.62
N THR A 122 5.72 -15.54 -12.62
CA THR A 122 4.29 -15.18 -12.63
C THR A 122 3.53 -15.94 -11.55
N LEU A 123 2.70 -15.25 -10.79
CA LEU A 123 1.74 -15.81 -9.83
C LEU A 123 0.39 -16.02 -10.49
#